data_95759dc19582057ebdfcb31112194643
#
_entry.id   95759dc19582057ebdfcb31112194643
#
_cell.length_a   1.000
_cell.length_b   1.000
_cell.length_c   1.000
_cell.angle_alpha   90.00
_cell.angle_beta   90.00
_cell.angle_gamma   90.00
#
_symmetry.space_group_name_H-M   'P 1'
#
loop_
_entity.id
_entity.type
_entity.pdbx_description
1 polymer ?
#
loop_
_entity_poly.entity_id
_entity_poly.type
_entity_poly.pdbx_seq_one_letter_code
_entity_poly.pdbx_strand_id
1 'polypeptide(L)'
;MLLTICVFLVALIGITTAVLVYLFTPPSHFPKDIPTIPFYYALLPLVRDNDQVDLYRKYLERPLTESGAVKLFFGGRWNILVRKPAYIAEVLKNEDIYAKSGNQVKIPHGVLAEYTGENIISAHGENWKLYASIFKPGLQQDYDPARVWSNASLLVRLLDETQAAEGAVNVNPILQRYTLANLSEVLLGSTFETLQSPNAPLHAFQLRIKPKIFDPVFLNFPFLDHLKLPTRQEARKVVREFTDELCRTVQSGHSTCHEKGQHKHKNLGCRLLSAFETGILTEKQLQHNMISAFLAGHENPQLLLISALFLLAEDTDTQERLRTELSSLGTREPSYADLQSLPLLTAVIYESLRLYPPISQLINRRTTHPVLLGGKIPIPAGTYVGYNAYSTNRDVEFWGETAEEFNPERWGTTMDEINALFRRANARGSFISFHGGRRACLGQKFAMLEARVTLAKLVLETAWEVDPLWVRRMTPAGPLYARNLRLRFCRIRG
;
A
#
# COMPACT_ATOMS: atom_id res chain seq x y z
N MET A 1 -9.72 10.46 -55.18
CA MET A 1 -10.67 10.52 -54.03
C MET A 1 -11.10 9.10 -53.57
N LEU A 2 -11.70 8.27 -54.40
CA LEU A 2 -12.13 6.90 -54.02
C LEU A 2 -10.98 6.03 -53.50
N LEU A 3 -9.85 5.97 -54.20
CA LEU A 3 -8.66 5.21 -53.83
C LEU A 3 -8.08 5.68 -52.47
N THR A 4 -8.05 7.00 -52.21
CA THR A 4 -7.59 7.56 -50.94
C THR A 4 -8.50 7.17 -49.78
N ILE A 5 -9.82 7.18 -50.00
CA ILE A 5 -10.82 6.74 -49.03
C ILE A 5 -10.66 5.23 -48.72
N CYS A 6 -10.48 4.41 -49.78
CA CYS A 6 -10.26 2.96 -49.59
C CYS A 6 -8.99 2.66 -48.78
N VAL A 7 -7.88 3.35 -49.07
CA VAL A 7 -6.62 3.22 -48.35
C VAL A 7 -6.80 3.62 -46.87
N PHE A 8 -7.50 4.70 -46.63
CA PHE A 8 -7.76 5.18 -45.26
C PHE A 8 -8.64 4.19 -44.47
N LEU A 9 -9.68 3.61 -45.10
CA LEU A 9 -10.54 2.60 -44.48
C LEU A 9 -9.77 1.31 -44.18
N VAL A 10 -8.95 0.83 -45.11
CA VAL A 10 -8.10 -0.37 -44.90
C VAL A 10 -7.12 -0.14 -43.75
N ALA A 11 -6.47 1.04 -43.70
CA ALA A 11 -5.57 1.38 -42.61
C ALA A 11 -6.31 1.48 -41.25
N LEU A 12 -7.49 2.08 -41.22
CA LEU A 12 -8.32 2.16 -40.02
C LEU A 12 -8.76 0.77 -39.52
N ILE A 13 -9.21 -0.11 -40.41
CA ILE A 13 -9.56 -1.48 -40.09
C ILE A 13 -8.34 -2.24 -39.56
N GLY A 14 -7.19 -2.11 -40.22
CA GLY A 14 -5.93 -2.73 -39.80
C GLY A 14 -5.51 -2.29 -38.40
N ILE A 15 -5.52 -0.98 -38.12
CA ILE A 15 -5.19 -0.42 -36.82
C ILE A 15 -6.20 -0.91 -35.76
N THR A 16 -7.49 -0.85 -36.05
CA THR A 16 -8.54 -1.31 -35.13
C THR A 16 -8.35 -2.78 -34.79
N THR A 17 -8.11 -3.61 -35.80
CA THR A 17 -7.87 -5.06 -35.61
C THR A 17 -6.62 -5.29 -34.77
N ALA A 18 -5.52 -4.59 -35.03
CA ALA A 18 -4.28 -4.71 -34.25
C ALA A 18 -4.50 -4.31 -32.77
N VAL A 19 -5.25 -3.23 -32.52
CA VAL A 19 -5.61 -2.79 -31.18
C VAL A 19 -6.49 -3.84 -30.48
N LEU A 20 -7.48 -4.36 -31.16
CA LEU A 20 -8.35 -5.41 -30.59
C LEU A 20 -7.55 -6.69 -30.26
N VAL A 21 -6.69 -7.14 -31.16
CA VAL A 21 -5.82 -8.31 -30.92
C VAL A 21 -4.91 -8.04 -29.70
N TYR A 22 -4.28 -6.86 -29.63
CA TYR A 22 -3.42 -6.49 -28.50
C TYR A 22 -4.16 -6.48 -27.16
N LEU A 23 -5.39 -5.99 -27.15
CA LEU A 23 -6.19 -5.92 -25.92
C LEU A 23 -6.78 -7.28 -25.52
N PHE A 24 -7.30 -8.05 -26.48
CA PHE A 24 -8.02 -9.28 -26.18
C PHE A 24 -7.15 -10.53 -26.08
N THR A 25 -5.93 -10.51 -26.63
CA THR A 25 -5.05 -11.68 -26.64
C THR A 25 -3.71 -11.39 -25.97
N PRO A 26 -3.26 -12.27 -25.04
CA PRO A 26 -1.89 -12.16 -24.53
C PRO A 26 -0.88 -12.43 -25.67
N PRO A 27 0.35 -11.88 -25.58
CA PRO A 27 1.40 -12.12 -26.56
C PRO A 27 1.62 -13.61 -26.81
N SER A 28 1.86 -14.01 -28.06
CA SER A 28 1.99 -15.42 -28.48
C SER A 28 3.12 -16.18 -27.76
N HIS A 29 4.14 -15.46 -27.29
CA HIS A 29 5.27 -16.01 -26.55
C HIS A 29 5.00 -16.21 -25.05
N PHE A 30 3.83 -15.79 -24.53
CA PHE A 30 3.46 -16.04 -23.14
C PHE A 30 3.14 -17.52 -22.90
N PRO A 31 3.31 -18.03 -21.66
CA PRO A 31 3.03 -19.42 -21.31
C PRO A 31 1.62 -19.83 -21.74
N LYS A 32 1.50 -20.98 -22.45
CA LYS A 32 0.20 -21.50 -22.89
C LYS A 32 -0.52 -22.25 -21.77
N ASP A 33 0.23 -22.81 -20.84
CA ASP A 33 -0.24 -23.73 -19.79
C ASP A 33 -0.89 -23.04 -18.59
N ILE A 34 -0.94 -21.69 -18.58
CA ILE A 34 -1.63 -20.94 -17.54
C ILE A 34 -2.86 -20.21 -18.09
N PRO A 35 -3.95 -20.09 -17.31
CA PRO A 35 -5.18 -19.45 -17.76
C PRO A 35 -5.00 -17.98 -18.14
N THR A 36 -5.85 -17.51 -19.03
CA THR A 36 -5.96 -16.09 -19.41
C THR A 36 -7.23 -15.50 -18.78
N ILE A 37 -7.06 -14.46 -17.97
CA ILE A 37 -8.19 -13.69 -17.45
C ILE A 37 -8.72 -12.80 -18.58
N PRO A 38 -10.03 -12.80 -18.85
CA PRO A 38 -10.62 -12.00 -19.92
C PRO A 38 -10.25 -10.52 -19.79
N PHE A 39 -9.89 -9.90 -20.90
CA PHE A 39 -9.50 -8.47 -20.94
C PHE A 39 -10.51 -7.55 -20.27
N TYR A 40 -11.82 -7.79 -20.47
CA TYR A 40 -12.86 -6.93 -19.90
C TYR A 40 -12.85 -6.87 -18.37
N TYR A 41 -12.20 -7.83 -17.69
CA TYR A 41 -11.98 -7.76 -16.25
C TYR A 41 -11.32 -6.44 -15.83
N ALA A 42 -10.33 -5.98 -16.60
CA ALA A 42 -9.63 -4.72 -16.33
C ALA A 42 -10.52 -3.47 -16.47
N LEU A 43 -11.64 -3.60 -17.21
CA LEU A 43 -12.59 -2.51 -17.46
C LEU A 43 -13.74 -2.46 -16.45
N LEU A 44 -13.98 -3.54 -15.71
CA LEU A 44 -15.12 -3.61 -14.79
C LEU A 44 -15.12 -2.46 -13.76
N PRO A 45 -13.97 -2.08 -13.16
CA PRO A 45 -13.93 -0.94 -12.23
C PRO A 45 -14.24 0.43 -12.86
N LEU A 46 -14.21 0.53 -14.20
CA LEU A 46 -14.52 1.76 -14.93
C LEU A 46 -16.02 1.95 -15.16
N VAL A 47 -16.76 0.84 -15.31
CA VAL A 47 -18.16 0.87 -15.77
C VAL A 47 -19.16 0.53 -14.69
N ARG A 48 -18.70 0.00 -13.57
CA ARG A 48 -19.56 -0.42 -12.46
C ARG A 48 -18.92 -0.09 -11.12
N ASP A 49 -19.74 0.20 -10.13
CA ASP A 49 -19.33 0.29 -8.74
C ASP A 49 -19.21 -1.15 -8.18
N ASN A 50 -18.01 -1.70 -8.25
CA ASN A 50 -17.71 -3.07 -7.87
C ASN A 50 -17.04 -3.15 -6.49
N ASP A 51 -17.09 -4.35 -5.90
CA ASP A 51 -16.22 -4.78 -4.81
C ASP A 51 -15.08 -5.63 -5.38
N GLN A 52 -13.81 -5.29 -5.06
CA GLN A 52 -12.68 -6.04 -5.61
C GLN A 52 -12.56 -7.47 -5.08
N VAL A 53 -13.14 -7.76 -3.91
CA VAL A 53 -13.19 -9.13 -3.37
C VAL A 53 -14.18 -9.98 -4.17
N ASP A 54 -15.34 -9.42 -4.52
CA ASP A 54 -16.32 -10.11 -5.38
C ASP A 54 -15.76 -10.33 -6.78
N LEU A 55 -15.04 -9.34 -7.33
CA LEU A 55 -14.36 -9.49 -8.62
C LEU A 55 -13.27 -10.57 -8.57
N TYR A 56 -12.50 -10.60 -7.47
CA TYR A 56 -11.51 -11.65 -7.26
C TYR A 56 -12.15 -13.03 -7.23
N ARG A 57 -13.16 -13.24 -6.40
CA ARG A 57 -13.88 -14.52 -6.27
C ARG A 57 -14.47 -14.98 -7.60
N LYS A 58 -15.05 -14.07 -8.36
CA LYS A 58 -15.71 -14.39 -9.64
C LYS A 58 -14.73 -14.74 -10.77
N TYR A 59 -13.59 -14.04 -10.87
CA TYR A 59 -12.74 -14.11 -12.05
C TYR A 59 -11.34 -14.66 -11.81
N LEU A 60 -10.79 -14.49 -10.61
CA LEU A 60 -9.39 -14.78 -10.30
C LEU A 60 -9.20 -16.00 -9.40
N GLU A 61 -10.08 -16.22 -8.44
CA GLU A 61 -9.90 -17.22 -7.39
C GLU A 61 -9.64 -18.61 -7.95
N ARG A 62 -10.58 -19.15 -8.73
CA ARG A 62 -10.46 -20.49 -9.29
C ARG A 62 -9.23 -20.62 -10.22
N PRO A 63 -9.03 -19.77 -11.25
CA PRO A 63 -7.86 -19.88 -12.12
C PRO A 63 -6.53 -19.78 -11.36
N LEU A 64 -6.41 -18.88 -10.38
CA LEU A 64 -5.20 -18.73 -9.58
C LEU A 64 -4.97 -19.92 -8.64
N THR A 65 -6.03 -20.49 -8.06
CA THR A 65 -5.93 -21.65 -7.16
C THR A 65 -5.50 -22.90 -7.90
N GLU A 66 -6.09 -23.17 -9.07
CA GLU A 66 -5.80 -24.37 -9.86
C GLU A 66 -4.41 -24.33 -10.52
N SER A 67 -3.99 -23.19 -11.05
CA SER A 67 -2.73 -23.06 -11.81
C SER A 67 -1.57 -22.41 -11.06
N GLY A 68 -1.86 -21.69 -9.98
CA GLY A 68 -0.87 -20.92 -9.22
C GLY A 68 -0.43 -19.62 -9.89
N ALA A 69 -0.75 -19.42 -11.19
CA ALA A 69 -0.45 -18.21 -11.96
C ALA A 69 -1.46 -18.02 -13.09
N VAL A 70 -1.68 -16.77 -13.52
CA VAL A 70 -2.56 -16.42 -14.65
C VAL A 70 -1.97 -15.33 -15.52
N LYS A 71 -2.44 -15.21 -16.75
CA LYS A 71 -2.20 -14.05 -17.63
C LYS A 71 -3.29 -13.01 -17.34
N LEU A 72 -2.89 -11.80 -17.00
CA LEU A 72 -3.78 -10.70 -16.63
C LEU A 72 -3.42 -9.42 -17.38
N PHE A 73 -4.42 -8.78 -18.01
CA PHE A 73 -4.25 -7.43 -18.52
C PHE A 73 -4.38 -6.41 -17.37
N PHE A 74 -3.33 -5.63 -17.15
CA PHE A 74 -3.31 -4.60 -16.11
C PHE A 74 -2.26 -3.53 -16.43
N GLY A 75 -2.58 -2.26 -16.18
CA GLY A 75 -1.64 -1.17 -16.40
C GLY A 75 -1.17 -1.07 -17.86
N GLY A 76 -2.10 -1.21 -18.81
CA GLY A 76 -1.87 -1.06 -20.23
C GLY A 76 -1.16 -2.23 -20.91
N ARG A 77 -1.05 -3.39 -20.28
CA ARG A 77 -0.35 -4.56 -20.87
C ARG A 77 -0.75 -5.88 -20.23
N TRP A 78 -0.40 -6.96 -20.92
CA TRP A 78 -0.48 -8.29 -20.36
C TRP A 78 0.68 -8.55 -19.39
N ASN A 79 0.37 -9.20 -18.28
CA ASN A 79 1.30 -9.54 -17.20
C ASN A 79 1.06 -10.97 -16.75
N ILE A 80 1.99 -11.53 -16.00
CA ILE A 80 1.79 -12.78 -15.26
C ILE A 80 1.56 -12.42 -13.79
N LEU A 81 0.43 -12.85 -13.25
CA LEU A 81 0.07 -12.70 -11.86
C LEU A 81 0.18 -14.05 -11.16
N VAL A 82 0.94 -14.11 -10.07
CA VAL A 82 1.17 -15.33 -9.30
C VAL A 82 0.46 -15.30 -7.95
N ARG A 83 0.04 -16.48 -7.49
CA ARG A 83 -0.59 -16.70 -6.19
C ARG A 83 0.16 -17.73 -5.37
N LYS A 84 0.67 -18.79 -6.00
CA LYS A 84 1.28 -19.92 -5.28
C LYS A 84 2.45 -19.45 -4.43
N PRO A 85 2.47 -19.74 -3.09
CA PRO A 85 3.51 -19.25 -2.19
C PRO A 85 4.94 -19.55 -2.66
N ALA A 86 5.19 -20.76 -3.17
CA ALA A 86 6.51 -21.15 -3.69
C ALA A 86 6.97 -20.27 -4.87
N TYR A 87 6.06 -19.89 -5.78
CA TYR A 87 6.36 -19.00 -6.90
C TYR A 87 6.68 -17.59 -6.42
N ILE A 88 5.94 -17.12 -5.42
CA ILE A 88 6.18 -15.80 -4.82
C ILE A 88 7.53 -15.78 -4.11
N ALA A 89 7.84 -16.82 -3.33
CA ALA A 89 9.14 -16.94 -2.66
C ALA A 89 10.30 -16.91 -3.68
N GLU A 90 10.14 -17.58 -4.85
CA GLU A 90 11.10 -17.53 -5.94
C GLU A 90 11.27 -16.12 -6.49
N VAL A 91 10.14 -15.43 -6.82
CA VAL A 91 10.14 -14.07 -7.37
C VAL A 91 10.76 -13.07 -6.39
N LEU A 92 10.53 -13.21 -5.08
CA LEU A 92 11.04 -12.30 -4.07
C LEU A 92 12.52 -12.53 -3.75
N LYS A 93 13.01 -13.78 -3.86
CA LYS A 93 14.41 -14.14 -3.58
C LYS A 93 15.35 -13.80 -4.74
N ASN A 94 14.90 -13.96 -5.98
CA ASN A 94 15.75 -13.87 -7.17
C ASN A 94 15.58 -12.49 -7.85
N GLU A 95 16.03 -11.43 -7.16
CA GLU A 95 15.88 -10.04 -7.65
C GLU A 95 16.64 -9.80 -8.97
N ASP A 96 17.73 -10.49 -9.21
CA ASP A 96 18.53 -10.33 -10.42
C ASP A 96 17.81 -10.89 -11.67
N ILE A 97 16.93 -11.87 -11.45
CA ILE A 97 16.06 -12.45 -12.49
C ILE A 97 14.76 -11.64 -12.60
N TYR A 98 14.10 -11.40 -11.46
CA TYR A 98 12.85 -10.65 -11.35
C TYR A 98 13.15 -9.23 -10.85
N ALA A 99 13.78 -8.41 -11.70
CA ALA A 99 14.21 -7.07 -11.36
C ALA A 99 13.05 -6.15 -11.03
N LYS A 100 13.25 -5.21 -10.08
CA LYS A 100 12.27 -4.14 -9.83
C LYS A 100 12.08 -3.29 -11.07
N SER A 101 10.83 -2.96 -11.38
CA SER A 101 10.47 -2.11 -12.51
C SER A 101 9.29 -1.23 -12.13
N GLY A 102 9.56 0.04 -11.92
CA GLY A 102 8.55 1.01 -11.51
C GLY A 102 7.81 1.65 -12.70
N ASN A 103 6.95 2.61 -12.37
CA ASN A 103 6.13 3.29 -13.37
C ASN A 103 6.97 4.09 -14.37
N GLN A 104 8.13 4.62 -13.97
CA GLN A 104 9.06 5.34 -14.85
C GLN A 104 9.59 4.48 -16.00
N VAL A 105 9.58 3.15 -15.85
CA VAL A 105 9.94 2.20 -16.91
C VAL A 105 8.69 1.61 -17.58
N LYS A 106 7.66 1.35 -16.79
CA LYS A 106 6.45 0.67 -17.24
C LYS A 106 5.53 1.56 -18.09
N ILE A 107 5.35 2.81 -17.66
CA ILE A 107 4.47 3.81 -18.29
C ILE A 107 5.15 5.19 -18.29
N PRO A 108 6.31 5.36 -18.94
CA PRO A 108 7.21 6.53 -18.76
C PRO A 108 6.55 7.88 -19.07
N HIS A 109 5.51 7.89 -19.90
CA HIS A 109 4.77 9.11 -20.26
C HIS A 109 3.56 9.39 -19.37
N GLY A 110 3.27 8.48 -18.42
CA GLY A 110 2.12 8.61 -17.52
C GLY A 110 2.34 9.65 -16.43
N VAL A 111 1.27 10.35 -16.04
CA VAL A 111 1.30 11.28 -14.89
C VAL A 111 1.74 10.57 -13.61
N LEU A 112 1.34 9.31 -13.42
CA LEU A 112 1.80 8.50 -12.29
C LEU A 112 3.32 8.28 -12.32
N ALA A 113 3.92 8.12 -13.50
CA ALA A 113 5.38 8.00 -13.64
C ALA A 113 6.11 9.30 -13.32
N GLU A 114 5.57 10.45 -13.70
CA GLU A 114 6.09 11.77 -13.33
C GLU A 114 6.01 11.99 -11.82
N TYR A 115 4.90 11.59 -11.19
CA TYR A 115 4.69 11.73 -9.76
C TYR A 115 5.65 10.87 -8.92
N THR A 116 5.75 9.58 -9.23
CA THR A 116 6.55 8.65 -8.43
C THR A 116 8.03 8.63 -8.81
N GLY A 117 8.36 8.83 -10.07
CA GLY A 117 9.69 8.70 -10.62
C GLY A 117 10.42 7.41 -10.24
N GLU A 118 11.73 7.42 -10.30
CA GLU A 118 12.57 6.36 -9.75
C GLU A 118 12.88 6.66 -8.28
N ASN A 119 12.57 5.72 -7.39
CA ASN A 119 12.66 5.89 -5.95
C ASN A 119 13.07 4.56 -5.27
N ILE A 120 13.20 4.56 -3.94
CA ILE A 120 13.59 3.37 -3.14
C ILE A 120 12.74 2.13 -3.44
N ILE A 121 11.46 2.26 -3.80
CA ILE A 121 10.55 1.13 -4.08
C ILE A 121 10.81 0.55 -5.46
N SER A 122 11.08 1.42 -6.45
CA SER A 122 11.13 1.08 -7.87
C SER A 122 12.53 0.93 -8.44
N ALA A 123 13.54 1.51 -7.79
CA ALA A 123 14.93 1.47 -8.23
C ALA A 123 15.51 0.04 -8.19
N HIS A 124 16.50 -0.21 -9.04
CA HIS A 124 17.28 -1.44 -9.11
C HIS A 124 18.79 -1.13 -9.10
N GLY A 125 19.63 -2.12 -8.79
CA GLY A 125 21.09 -2.00 -8.84
C GLY A 125 21.65 -0.92 -7.90
N GLU A 126 22.55 -0.10 -8.40
CA GLU A 126 23.29 0.90 -7.61
C GLU A 126 22.38 2.00 -7.06
N ASN A 127 21.39 2.47 -7.84
CA ASN A 127 20.44 3.46 -7.34
C ASN A 127 19.64 2.95 -6.14
N TRP A 128 19.24 1.67 -6.17
CA TRP A 128 18.59 1.10 -4.99
C TRP A 128 19.51 1.02 -3.78
N LYS A 129 20.79 0.64 -3.97
CA LYS A 129 21.76 0.61 -2.87
C LYS A 129 21.94 1.99 -2.26
N LEU A 130 22.07 3.02 -3.12
CA LEU A 130 22.16 4.41 -2.69
C LEU A 130 20.96 4.83 -1.86
N TYR A 131 19.74 4.65 -2.38
CA TYR A 131 18.55 5.02 -1.64
C TYR A 131 18.38 4.21 -0.35
N ALA A 132 18.70 2.91 -0.37
CA ALA A 132 18.63 2.06 0.80
C ALA A 132 19.62 2.49 1.91
N SER A 133 20.80 3.02 1.57
CA SER A 133 21.74 3.54 2.56
C SER A 133 21.23 4.77 3.31
N ILE A 134 20.32 5.54 2.69
CA ILE A 134 19.69 6.72 3.29
C ILE A 134 18.44 6.32 4.08
N PHE A 135 17.58 5.46 3.50
CA PHE A 135 16.29 5.06 4.08
C PHE A 135 16.42 4.14 5.30
N LYS A 136 17.27 3.12 5.22
CA LYS A 136 17.38 2.11 6.28
C LYS A 136 17.66 2.72 7.66
N PRO A 137 18.67 3.58 7.84
CA PRO A 137 18.94 4.16 9.16
C PRO A 137 17.80 5.04 9.67
N GLY A 138 17.02 5.69 8.78
CA GLY A 138 15.87 6.51 9.13
C GLY A 138 14.62 5.72 9.52
N LEU A 139 14.47 4.49 8.96
CA LEU A 139 13.27 3.66 9.15
C LEU A 139 13.47 2.50 10.12
N GLN A 140 14.71 2.09 10.41
CA GLN A 140 15.01 0.95 11.29
C GLN A 140 15.49 1.36 12.68
N GLN A 141 15.40 2.66 13.02
CA GLN A 141 15.70 3.18 14.34
C GLN A 141 14.70 2.72 15.40
N ASP A 142 15.04 2.92 16.67
CA ASP A 142 14.11 2.81 17.76
C ASP A 142 13.30 4.10 17.84
N TYR A 143 11.98 3.95 17.84
CA TYR A 143 11.05 5.05 17.89
C TYR A 143 10.55 5.26 19.32
N ASP A 144 10.47 6.53 19.73
CA ASP A 144 9.74 6.92 20.92
C ASP A 144 8.23 6.90 20.59
N PRO A 145 7.41 6.14 21.31
CA PRO A 145 5.97 6.08 21.07
C PRO A 145 5.23 7.36 21.49
N ALA A 146 5.83 8.23 22.32
CA ALA A 146 5.15 9.37 22.95
C ALA A 146 4.45 10.29 21.94
N ARG A 147 5.10 10.60 20.79
CA ARG A 147 4.49 11.45 19.76
C ARG A 147 3.27 10.77 19.12
N VAL A 148 3.39 9.50 18.78
CA VAL A 148 2.28 8.72 18.19
C VAL A 148 1.14 8.60 19.19
N TRP A 149 1.46 8.44 20.50
CA TRP A 149 0.48 8.39 21.59
C TRP A 149 -0.28 9.71 21.75
N SER A 150 0.46 10.83 21.71
CA SER A 150 -0.16 12.18 21.73
C SER A 150 -1.12 12.37 20.55
N ASN A 151 -0.70 11.98 19.34
CA ASN A 151 -1.55 12.05 18.14
C ASN A 151 -2.75 11.10 18.24
N ALA A 152 -2.60 9.91 18.85
CA ALA A 152 -3.70 8.98 19.09
C ALA A 152 -4.73 9.57 20.09
N SER A 153 -4.28 10.36 21.07
CA SER A 153 -5.19 11.09 21.96
C SER A 153 -6.00 12.17 21.23
N LEU A 154 -5.39 12.84 20.23
CA LEU A 154 -6.11 13.76 19.34
C LEU A 154 -7.09 13.02 18.44
N LEU A 155 -6.68 11.86 17.91
CA LEU A 155 -7.56 10.99 17.11
C LEU A 155 -8.82 10.62 17.89
N VAL A 156 -8.69 10.15 19.14
CA VAL A 156 -9.84 9.77 19.97
C VAL A 156 -10.80 10.96 20.17
N ARG A 157 -10.27 12.16 20.43
CA ARG A 157 -11.11 13.36 20.53
C ARG A 157 -11.87 13.67 19.25
N LEU A 158 -11.20 13.59 18.09
CA LEU A 158 -11.85 13.80 16.78
C LEU A 158 -12.94 12.77 16.50
N LEU A 159 -12.73 11.51 16.91
CA LEU A 159 -13.74 10.46 16.79
C LEU A 159 -14.96 10.77 17.65
N ASP A 160 -14.77 11.21 18.90
CA ASP A 160 -15.87 11.61 19.80
C ASP A 160 -16.65 12.81 19.28
N GLU A 161 -15.95 13.87 18.85
CA GLU A 161 -16.57 15.06 18.28
C GLU A 161 -17.43 14.74 17.05
N THR A 162 -16.88 13.89 16.17
CA THR A 162 -17.61 13.43 14.96
C THR A 162 -18.79 12.53 15.33
N GLN A 163 -18.60 11.62 16.29
CA GLN A 163 -19.67 10.75 16.80
C GLN A 163 -20.82 11.58 17.38
N ALA A 164 -20.50 12.60 18.17
CA ALA A 164 -21.50 13.48 18.77
C ALA A 164 -22.29 14.29 17.72
N ALA A 165 -21.63 14.68 16.63
CA ALA A 165 -22.24 15.44 15.55
C ALA A 165 -23.05 14.59 14.56
N GLU A 166 -22.58 13.38 14.23
CA GLU A 166 -23.10 12.58 13.10
C GLU A 166 -23.76 11.25 13.52
N GLY A 167 -23.71 10.89 14.81
CA GLY A 167 -24.22 9.62 15.35
C GLY A 167 -23.42 8.37 14.99
N ALA A 168 -22.58 8.44 13.96
CA ALA A 168 -21.61 7.42 13.58
C ALA A 168 -20.48 8.04 12.76
N VAL A 169 -19.29 7.47 12.82
CA VAL A 169 -18.06 8.05 12.25
C VAL A 169 -17.64 7.34 10.97
N ASN A 170 -17.51 8.06 9.86
CA ASN A 170 -16.71 7.58 8.74
C ASN A 170 -15.22 7.71 9.11
N VAL A 171 -14.58 6.58 9.44
CA VAL A 171 -13.21 6.59 9.97
C VAL A 171 -12.13 6.93 8.93
N ASN A 172 -12.42 6.77 7.64
CA ASN A 172 -11.40 6.91 6.59
C ASN A 172 -10.73 8.30 6.55
N PRO A 173 -11.46 9.42 6.50
CA PRO A 173 -10.83 10.75 6.46
C PRO A 173 -10.05 11.09 7.72
N ILE A 174 -10.55 10.67 8.89
CA ILE A 174 -9.93 10.96 10.17
C ILE A 174 -8.62 10.18 10.32
N LEU A 175 -8.63 8.88 9.98
CA LEU A 175 -7.42 8.06 9.99
C LEU A 175 -6.38 8.54 8.96
N GLN A 176 -6.80 9.08 7.82
CA GLN A 176 -5.87 9.68 6.86
C GLN A 176 -5.13 10.89 7.47
N ARG A 177 -5.86 11.79 8.12
CA ARG A 177 -5.27 12.93 8.83
C ARG A 177 -4.31 12.49 9.93
N TYR A 178 -4.69 11.45 10.67
CA TYR A 178 -3.89 10.87 11.74
C TYR A 178 -2.56 10.28 11.22
N THR A 179 -2.61 9.45 10.20
CA THR A 179 -1.39 8.82 9.65
C THR A 179 -0.48 9.83 8.93
N LEU A 180 -1.05 10.91 8.36
CA LEU A 180 -0.28 12.02 7.82
C LEU A 180 0.44 12.82 8.93
N ALA A 181 -0.20 13.03 10.08
CA ALA A 181 0.44 13.68 11.23
C ALA A 181 1.63 12.83 11.73
N ASN A 182 1.43 11.53 11.93
CA ASN A 182 2.51 10.63 12.37
C ASN A 182 3.66 10.55 11.36
N LEU A 183 3.35 10.44 10.06
CA LEU A 183 4.36 10.50 9.00
C LEU A 183 5.20 11.78 9.11
N SER A 184 4.53 12.94 9.16
CA SER A 184 5.22 14.23 9.13
C SER A 184 6.07 14.46 10.37
N GLU A 185 5.55 14.17 11.55
CA GLU A 185 6.19 14.48 12.81
C GLU A 185 7.27 13.47 13.22
N VAL A 186 7.04 12.18 12.93
CA VAL A 186 7.96 11.11 13.36
C VAL A 186 8.98 10.76 12.29
N LEU A 187 8.54 10.63 11.02
CA LEU A 187 9.44 10.19 9.94
C LEU A 187 10.09 11.34 9.19
N LEU A 188 9.35 12.43 8.93
CA LEU A 188 9.88 13.53 8.12
C LEU A 188 10.46 14.68 8.95
N GLY A 189 10.16 14.75 10.26
CA GLY A 189 10.66 15.81 11.16
C GLY A 189 10.06 17.17 10.86
N SER A 190 8.82 17.21 10.41
CA SER A 190 8.05 18.41 10.09
C SER A 190 6.64 18.26 10.63
N THR A 191 5.80 19.28 10.53
CA THR A 191 4.37 19.14 10.82
C THR A 191 3.54 19.50 9.60
N PHE A 192 2.50 18.71 9.33
CA PHE A 192 1.52 19.01 8.28
C PHE A 192 0.21 19.55 8.85
N GLU A 193 0.12 19.66 10.17
CA GLU A 193 -1.03 20.19 10.93
C GLU A 193 -2.37 19.51 10.60
N THR A 194 -2.31 18.26 10.13
CA THR A 194 -3.49 17.56 9.61
C THR A 194 -4.49 17.16 10.70
N LEU A 195 -4.06 17.00 11.96
CA LEU A 195 -4.98 16.75 13.07
C LEU A 195 -5.60 18.06 13.60
N GLN A 196 -4.88 19.17 13.50
CA GLN A 196 -5.31 20.49 13.97
C GLN A 196 -6.29 21.15 12.97
N SER A 197 -6.07 20.91 11.66
CA SER A 197 -6.91 21.50 10.61
C SER A 197 -7.34 20.47 9.57
N PRO A 198 -8.66 20.35 9.29
CA PRO A 198 -9.15 19.52 8.18
C PRO A 198 -8.72 20.06 6.80
N ASN A 199 -8.38 21.34 6.72
CA ASN A 199 -7.97 22.03 5.49
C ASN A 199 -6.45 22.26 5.42
N ALA A 200 -5.66 21.47 6.17
CA ALA A 200 -4.20 21.53 6.11
C ALA A 200 -3.72 21.45 4.64
N PRO A 201 -2.79 22.34 4.21
CA PRO A 201 -2.46 22.50 2.78
C PRO A 201 -2.07 21.21 2.07
N LEU A 202 -1.15 20.43 2.63
CA LEU A 202 -0.71 19.16 2.02
C LEU A 202 -1.81 18.11 1.96
N HIS A 203 -2.71 18.08 2.96
CA HIS A 203 -3.88 17.18 2.93
C HIS A 203 -4.86 17.59 1.84
N ALA A 204 -5.18 18.89 1.73
CA ALA A 204 -6.04 19.41 0.68
C ALA A 204 -5.45 19.15 -0.73
N PHE A 205 -4.13 19.32 -0.90
CA PHE A 205 -3.44 18.96 -2.13
C PHE A 205 -3.55 17.46 -2.45
N GLN A 206 -3.34 16.59 -1.47
CA GLN A 206 -3.44 15.14 -1.66
C GLN A 206 -4.84 14.72 -2.13
N LEU A 207 -5.89 15.28 -1.56
CA LEU A 207 -7.26 15.00 -1.98
C LEU A 207 -7.51 15.43 -3.45
N ARG A 208 -6.89 16.53 -3.89
CA ARG A 208 -6.98 17.02 -5.29
C ARG A 208 -6.16 16.17 -6.26
N ILE A 209 -4.99 15.72 -5.86
CA ILE A 209 -4.05 15.03 -6.75
C ILE A 209 -4.42 13.55 -6.97
N LYS A 210 -4.90 12.87 -5.95
CA LYS A 210 -5.17 11.43 -5.96
C LYS A 210 -6.07 10.97 -7.13
N PRO A 211 -7.23 11.56 -7.39
CA PRO A 211 -8.06 11.17 -8.54
C PRO A 211 -7.42 11.49 -9.89
N LYS A 212 -6.56 12.51 -9.97
CA LYS A 212 -5.86 12.89 -11.22
C LYS A 212 -4.72 11.93 -11.58
N ILE A 213 -4.03 11.38 -10.56
CA ILE A 213 -2.90 10.44 -10.74
C ILE A 213 -3.42 9.02 -11.02
N PHE A 214 -4.39 8.59 -10.23
CA PHE A 214 -4.93 7.23 -10.29
C PHE A 214 -6.21 7.13 -11.13
N ASP A 215 -6.30 7.96 -12.18
CA ASP A 215 -7.39 7.88 -13.16
C ASP A 215 -7.34 6.51 -13.86
N PRO A 216 -8.38 5.68 -13.71
CA PRO A 216 -8.36 4.30 -14.20
C PRO A 216 -8.30 4.19 -15.71
N VAL A 217 -8.77 5.21 -16.46
CA VAL A 217 -8.69 5.24 -17.94
C VAL A 217 -7.23 5.33 -18.34
N PHE A 218 -6.48 6.30 -17.80
CA PHE A 218 -5.07 6.49 -18.13
C PHE A 218 -4.16 5.41 -17.55
N LEU A 219 -4.56 4.74 -16.45
CA LEU A 219 -3.84 3.57 -15.94
C LEU A 219 -3.98 2.36 -16.85
N ASN A 220 -5.16 2.12 -17.42
CA ASN A 220 -5.40 1.00 -18.33
C ASN A 220 -4.98 1.29 -19.78
N PHE A 221 -5.01 2.56 -20.18
CA PHE A 221 -4.65 3.02 -21.52
C PHE A 221 -3.58 4.13 -21.47
N PRO A 222 -2.37 3.84 -20.97
CA PRO A 222 -1.34 4.85 -20.70
C PRO A 222 -0.84 5.54 -21.97
N PHE A 223 -1.07 5.00 -23.17
CA PHE A 223 -0.78 5.66 -24.42
C PHE A 223 -1.59 6.96 -24.63
N LEU A 224 -2.73 7.09 -23.94
CA LEU A 224 -3.53 8.34 -23.97
C LEU A 224 -2.79 9.51 -23.33
N ASP A 225 -1.80 9.28 -22.48
CA ASP A 225 -0.97 10.33 -21.90
C ASP A 225 0.02 10.97 -22.91
N HIS A 226 0.15 10.39 -24.11
CA HIS A 226 0.83 11.07 -25.24
C HIS A 226 -0.03 12.21 -25.83
N LEU A 227 -1.35 12.12 -25.63
CA LEU A 227 -2.25 13.20 -26.04
C LEU A 227 -2.12 14.35 -25.05
N LYS A 228 -1.88 15.56 -25.56
CA LYS A 228 -1.74 16.77 -24.73
C LYS A 228 -3.10 17.28 -24.25
N LEU A 229 -3.87 16.42 -23.58
CA LEU A 229 -5.19 16.75 -23.06
C LEU A 229 -5.08 17.79 -21.93
N PRO A 230 -5.94 18.83 -21.89
CA PRO A 230 -5.91 19.85 -20.84
C PRO A 230 -5.99 19.27 -19.43
N THR A 231 -6.84 18.25 -19.22
CA THR A 231 -6.98 17.56 -17.92
C THR A 231 -5.69 16.89 -17.46
N ARG A 232 -4.89 16.34 -18.40
CA ARG A 232 -3.61 15.70 -18.07
C ARG A 232 -2.49 16.73 -17.88
N GLN A 233 -2.52 17.85 -18.57
CA GLN A 233 -1.61 18.97 -18.32
C GLN A 233 -1.85 19.58 -16.94
N GLU A 234 -3.11 19.77 -16.56
CA GLU A 234 -3.49 20.20 -15.21
C GLU A 234 -3.03 19.18 -14.15
N ALA A 235 -3.20 17.88 -14.39
CA ALA A 235 -2.72 16.85 -13.49
C ALA A 235 -1.20 16.96 -13.27
N ARG A 236 -0.41 17.16 -14.33
CA ARG A 236 1.05 17.35 -14.23
C ARG A 236 1.42 18.61 -13.46
N LYS A 237 0.68 19.70 -13.67
CA LYS A 237 0.88 20.95 -12.93
C LYS A 237 0.66 20.72 -11.42
N VAL A 238 -0.45 20.11 -11.05
CA VAL A 238 -0.78 19.82 -9.64
C VAL A 238 0.25 18.85 -9.02
N VAL A 239 0.78 17.89 -9.80
CA VAL A 239 1.86 17.00 -9.34
C VAL A 239 3.10 17.80 -8.96
N ARG A 240 3.55 18.74 -9.82
CA ARG A 240 4.73 19.57 -9.52
C ARG A 240 4.49 20.48 -8.31
N GLU A 241 3.37 21.20 -8.28
CA GLU A 241 3.01 22.06 -7.16
C GLU A 241 3.00 21.30 -5.81
N PHE A 242 2.43 20.09 -5.81
CA PHE A 242 2.41 19.25 -4.62
C PHE A 242 3.82 18.81 -4.21
N THR A 243 4.63 18.37 -5.16
CA THR A 243 6.00 17.90 -4.89
C THR A 243 6.86 19.03 -4.31
N ASP A 244 6.75 20.22 -4.87
CA ASP A 244 7.48 21.41 -4.41
C ASP A 244 7.02 21.83 -3.01
N GLU A 245 5.71 21.80 -2.74
CA GLU A 245 5.16 22.11 -1.42
C GLU A 245 5.59 21.09 -0.36
N LEU A 246 5.56 19.79 -0.68
CA LEU A 246 6.01 18.75 0.23
C LEU A 246 7.49 18.93 0.58
N CYS A 247 8.35 19.11 -0.41
CA CYS A 247 9.78 19.31 -0.19
C CYS A 247 10.05 20.59 0.63
N ARG A 248 9.36 21.70 0.32
CA ARG A 248 9.49 22.98 1.04
C ARG A 248 9.06 22.85 2.50
N THR A 249 7.95 22.18 2.77
CA THR A 249 7.44 21.95 4.13
C THR A 249 8.41 21.12 4.97
N VAL A 250 8.98 20.06 4.40
CA VAL A 250 9.97 19.23 5.10
C VAL A 250 11.27 20.00 5.31
N GLN A 251 11.71 20.79 4.34
CA GLN A 251 12.92 21.62 4.43
C GLN A 251 12.81 22.69 5.54
N SER A 252 11.66 23.35 5.68
CA SER A 252 11.45 24.33 6.74
C SER A 252 11.52 23.69 8.14
N GLY A 253 10.98 22.48 8.31
CA GLY A 253 11.12 21.69 9.53
C GLY A 253 12.58 21.32 9.84
N HIS A 254 13.35 20.95 8.81
CA HIS A 254 14.78 20.63 8.93
C HIS A 254 15.60 21.83 9.42
N SER A 255 15.43 23.00 8.84
CA SER A 255 16.12 24.23 9.23
C SER A 255 15.87 24.59 10.70
N THR A 256 14.62 24.47 11.17
CA THR A 256 14.26 24.73 12.57
C THR A 256 14.94 23.75 13.56
N CYS A 257 15.13 22.49 13.16
CA CYS A 257 15.86 21.51 13.98
C CYS A 257 17.35 21.83 14.09
N HIS A 258 17.96 22.33 13.02
CA HIS A 258 19.36 22.77 13.00
C HIS A 258 19.62 23.95 13.95
N GLU A 259 18.76 24.97 13.89
CA GLU A 259 18.88 26.19 14.72
C GLU A 259 18.77 25.87 16.22
N LYS A 260 17.96 24.89 16.61
CA LYS A 260 17.78 24.47 18.01
C LYS A 260 18.88 23.53 18.53
N GLY A 261 19.95 23.30 17.78
CA GLY A 261 21.09 22.48 18.22
C GLY A 261 20.76 20.98 18.42
N GLN A 262 19.61 20.52 17.95
CA GLN A 262 19.22 19.12 18.02
C GLN A 262 19.91 18.29 16.93
N HIS A 263 21.24 18.20 17.01
CA HIS A 263 22.15 17.63 15.98
C HIS A 263 22.06 16.11 15.75
N LYS A 264 21.00 15.43 16.10
CA LYS A 264 20.87 14.03 15.70
C LYS A 264 19.90 13.91 14.52
N HIS A 265 20.43 13.97 13.30
CA HIS A 265 19.74 13.64 12.03
C HIS A 265 19.17 12.21 12.04
N LYS A 266 18.19 11.93 12.89
CA LYS A 266 17.67 10.58 13.06
C LYS A 266 16.54 10.29 12.09
N ASN A 267 15.67 11.25 11.80
CA ASN A 267 14.50 11.04 10.96
C ASN A 267 14.85 10.97 9.46
N LEU A 268 13.93 10.36 8.68
CA LEU A 268 14.13 10.14 7.25
C LEU A 268 14.17 11.45 6.45
N GLY A 269 13.33 12.45 6.82
CA GLY A 269 13.32 13.74 6.13
C GLY A 269 14.66 14.45 6.18
N CYS A 270 15.25 14.55 7.39
CA CYS A 270 16.60 15.13 7.57
C CYS A 270 17.67 14.38 6.76
N ARG A 271 17.61 13.05 6.71
CA ARG A 271 18.57 12.24 5.96
C ARG A 271 18.49 12.47 4.45
N LEU A 272 17.28 12.58 3.91
CA LEU A 272 17.05 12.88 2.50
C LEU A 272 17.55 14.27 2.12
N LEU A 273 17.26 15.27 2.95
CA LEU A 273 17.72 16.66 2.73
C LEU A 273 19.24 16.77 2.85
N SER A 274 19.84 16.18 3.88
CA SER A 274 21.29 16.18 4.05
C SER A 274 22.02 15.48 2.89
N ALA A 275 21.46 14.38 2.36
CA ALA A 275 22.03 13.73 1.18
C ALA A 275 21.92 14.60 -0.09
N PHE A 276 20.92 15.43 -0.20
CA PHE A 276 20.81 16.43 -1.27
C PHE A 276 21.79 17.59 -1.09
N GLU A 277 21.88 18.17 0.10
CA GLU A 277 22.77 19.29 0.43
C GLU A 277 24.25 18.93 0.23
N THR A 278 24.60 17.66 0.49
CA THR A 278 25.96 17.12 0.26
C THR A 278 26.21 16.65 -1.18
N GLY A 279 25.26 16.81 -2.10
CA GLY A 279 25.38 16.40 -3.49
C GLY A 279 25.32 14.90 -3.76
N ILE A 280 24.95 14.09 -2.76
CA ILE A 280 24.76 12.62 -2.90
C ILE A 280 23.49 12.33 -3.70
N LEU A 281 22.44 13.11 -3.50
CA LEU A 281 21.20 13.05 -4.28
C LEU A 281 21.09 14.29 -5.17
N THR A 282 20.60 14.10 -6.39
CA THR A 282 20.08 15.19 -7.21
C THR A 282 18.73 15.67 -6.69
N GLU A 283 18.32 16.88 -7.02
CA GLU A 283 17.00 17.42 -6.67
C GLU A 283 15.87 16.47 -7.08
N LYS A 284 15.92 15.92 -8.27
CA LYS A 284 14.92 14.98 -8.79
C LYS A 284 14.89 13.69 -8.01
N GLN A 285 16.03 13.17 -7.58
CA GLN A 285 16.12 11.99 -6.71
C GLN A 285 15.54 12.27 -5.31
N LEU A 286 15.82 13.46 -4.75
CA LEU A 286 15.21 13.91 -3.50
C LEU A 286 13.68 13.94 -3.64
N GLN A 287 13.15 14.64 -4.65
CA GLN A 287 11.72 14.78 -4.89
C GLN A 287 11.01 13.41 -4.99
N HIS A 288 11.53 12.50 -5.83
CA HIS A 288 10.93 11.18 -6.03
C HIS A 288 10.98 10.31 -4.76
N ASN A 289 12.06 10.39 -3.99
CA ASN A 289 12.18 9.65 -2.74
C ASN A 289 11.31 10.28 -1.63
N MET A 290 11.15 11.60 -1.60
CA MET A 290 10.24 12.29 -0.69
C MET A 290 8.78 11.89 -0.98
N ILE A 291 8.35 11.89 -2.24
CA ILE A 291 7.04 11.38 -2.66
C ILE A 291 6.84 9.91 -2.27
N SER A 292 7.87 9.07 -2.46
CA SER A 292 7.81 7.66 -2.06
C SER A 292 7.62 7.49 -0.55
N ALA A 293 8.35 8.27 0.25
CA ALA A 293 8.21 8.29 1.71
C ALA A 293 6.81 8.77 2.12
N PHE A 294 6.31 9.83 1.48
CA PHE A 294 4.97 10.35 1.73
C PHE A 294 3.88 9.31 1.45
N LEU A 295 3.89 8.70 0.25
CA LEU A 295 2.86 7.73 -0.14
C LEU A 295 2.89 6.47 0.73
N ALA A 296 4.07 5.87 0.89
CA ALA A 296 4.20 4.60 1.61
C ALA A 296 4.01 4.76 3.13
N GLY A 297 4.37 5.93 3.67
CA GLY A 297 4.41 6.17 5.10
C GLY A 297 3.05 6.50 5.73
N HIS A 298 2.02 6.90 4.95
CA HIS A 298 0.71 7.18 5.53
C HIS A 298 -0.42 6.30 4.97
N GLU A 299 -0.46 6.01 3.65
CA GLU A 299 -1.59 5.26 3.09
C GLU A 299 -1.69 3.83 3.63
N ASN A 300 -0.60 3.07 3.60
CA ASN A 300 -0.65 1.67 4.05
C ASN A 300 -0.96 1.53 5.55
N PRO A 301 -0.37 2.32 6.47
CA PRO A 301 -0.79 2.34 7.86
C PRO A 301 -2.26 2.72 8.06
N GLN A 302 -2.77 3.72 7.34
CA GLN A 302 -4.20 4.08 7.36
C GLN A 302 -5.09 2.88 7.02
N LEU A 303 -4.75 2.15 5.95
CA LEU A 303 -5.55 1.02 5.48
C LEU A 303 -5.48 -0.18 6.44
N LEU A 304 -4.32 -0.39 7.07
CA LEU A 304 -4.18 -1.37 8.15
C LEU A 304 -5.10 -1.05 9.32
N LEU A 305 -5.10 0.22 9.77
CA LEU A 305 -5.97 0.65 10.87
C LEU A 305 -7.46 0.51 10.52
N ILE A 306 -7.88 0.89 9.32
CA ILE A 306 -9.26 0.69 8.86
C ILE A 306 -9.63 -0.79 8.92
N SER A 307 -8.76 -1.68 8.45
CA SER A 307 -9.01 -3.13 8.43
C SER A 307 -9.05 -3.72 9.83
N ALA A 308 -8.15 -3.30 10.72
CA ALA A 308 -8.15 -3.77 12.11
C ALA A 308 -9.39 -3.29 12.88
N LEU A 309 -9.78 -2.01 12.70
CA LEU A 309 -11.00 -1.49 13.33
C LEU A 309 -12.26 -2.19 12.82
N PHE A 310 -12.32 -2.49 11.52
CA PHE A 310 -13.42 -3.24 10.91
C PHE A 310 -13.53 -4.66 11.50
N LEU A 311 -12.42 -5.39 11.54
CA LEU A 311 -12.41 -6.76 12.06
C LEU A 311 -12.75 -6.82 13.56
N LEU A 312 -12.21 -5.91 14.35
CA LEU A 312 -12.52 -5.82 15.77
C LEU A 312 -13.95 -5.32 16.05
N ALA A 313 -14.55 -4.56 15.13
CA ALA A 313 -15.96 -4.18 15.23
C ALA A 313 -16.92 -5.35 14.96
N GLU A 314 -16.48 -6.33 14.16
CA GLU A 314 -17.24 -7.57 13.90
C GLU A 314 -16.97 -8.67 14.96
N ASP A 315 -15.85 -8.57 15.68
CA ASP A 315 -15.45 -9.51 16.74
C ASP A 315 -15.21 -8.75 18.05
N THR A 316 -16.31 -8.44 18.73
CA THR A 316 -16.29 -7.70 20.00
C THR A 316 -15.68 -8.50 21.16
N ASP A 317 -15.67 -9.84 21.09
CA ASP A 317 -14.99 -10.70 22.07
C ASP A 317 -13.46 -10.50 21.98
N THR A 318 -12.91 -10.56 20.80
CA THR A 318 -11.48 -10.25 20.59
C THR A 318 -11.15 -8.82 20.99
N GLN A 319 -12.05 -7.85 20.77
CA GLN A 319 -11.87 -6.47 21.22
C GLN A 319 -11.77 -6.39 22.77
N GLU A 320 -12.62 -7.13 23.51
CA GLU A 320 -12.62 -7.16 24.97
C GLU A 320 -11.40 -7.89 25.55
N ARG A 321 -11.02 -9.00 24.95
CA ARG A 321 -9.80 -9.75 25.31
C ARG A 321 -8.55 -8.89 25.10
N LEU A 322 -8.49 -8.12 24.02
CA LEU A 322 -7.41 -7.18 23.74
C LEU A 322 -7.37 -6.07 24.79
N ARG A 323 -8.54 -5.58 25.25
CA ARG A 323 -8.63 -4.61 26.36
C ARG A 323 -8.07 -5.18 27.64
N THR A 324 -8.38 -6.43 27.96
CA THR A 324 -7.86 -7.13 29.14
C THR A 324 -6.33 -7.22 29.06
N GLU A 325 -5.77 -7.63 27.93
CA GLU A 325 -4.32 -7.67 27.71
C GLU A 325 -3.67 -6.30 27.93
N LEU A 326 -4.23 -5.24 27.32
CA LEU A 326 -3.71 -3.88 27.42
C LEU A 326 -3.80 -3.29 28.82
N SER A 327 -4.85 -3.62 29.57
CA SER A 327 -5.04 -3.14 30.95
C SER A 327 -3.94 -3.65 31.90
N SER A 328 -3.26 -4.74 31.56
CA SER A 328 -2.10 -5.23 32.31
C SER A 328 -0.89 -4.28 32.30
N LEU A 329 -0.81 -3.35 31.34
CA LEU A 329 0.25 -2.34 31.29
C LEU A 329 0.11 -1.22 32.32
N GLY A 330 -1.04 -1.15 33.00
CA GLY A 330 -1.36 -0.09 33.96
C GLY A 330 -1.70 1.23 33.29
N THR A 331 -1.60 2.34 34.06
CA THR A 331 -2.06 3.68 33.63
C THR A 331 -0.97 4.55 32.97
N ARG A 332 0.28 4.11 32.95
CA ARG A 332 1.38 4.85 32.32
C ARG A 332 1.33 4.74 30.79
N GLU A 333 1.88 5.72 30.10
CA GLU A 333 2.12 5.59 28.66
C GLU A 333 3.10 4.42 28.41
N PRO A 334 2.73 3.42 27.57
CA PRO A 334 3.56 2.26 27.35
C PRO A 334 4.82 2.62 26.56
N SER A 335 5.94 2.05 26.97
CA SER A 335 7.17 2.10 26.19
C SER A 335 7.04 1.27 24.89
N TYR A 336 7.99 1.46 23.96
CA TYR A 336 8.03 0.64 22.76
C TYR A 336 8.16 -0.86 23.08
N ALA A 337 8.97 -1.20 24.10
CA ALA A 337 9.15 -2.57 24.55
C ALA A 337 7.86 -3.18 25.14
N ASP A 338 7.10 -2.41 25.93
CA ASP A 338 5.82 -2.84 26.47
C ASP A 338 4.87 -3.22 25.33
N LEU A 339 4.70 -2.34 24.33
CA LEU A 339 3.81 -2.61 23.19
C LEU A 339 4.29 -3.79 22.30
N GLN A 340 5.61 -4.03 22.24
CA GLN A 340 6.15 -5.18 21.50
C GLN A 340 5.96 -6.49 22.22
N SER A 341 5.78 -6.48 23.53
CA SER A 341 5.61 -7.69 24.36
C SER A 341 4.19 -8.24 24.38
N LEU A 342 3.21 -7.54 23.78
CA LEU A 342 1.80 -7.92 23.77
C LEU A 342 1.46 -8.91 22.64
N PRO A 343 1.20 -10.19 22.95
CA PRO A 343 0.95 -11.22 21.95
C PRO A 343 -0.35 -10.98 21.18
N LEU A 344 -1.49 -10.76 21.86
CA LEU A 344 -2.77 -10.62 21.19
C LEU A 344 -2.82 -9.36 20.32
N LEU A 345 -2.29 -8.24 20.81
CA LEU A 345 -2.18 -7.01 20.02
C LEU A 345 -1.39 -7.24 18.73
N THR A 346 -0.27 -7.95 18.83
CA THR A 346 0.57 -8.27 17.66
C THR A 346 -0.13 -9.23 16.71
N ALA A 347 -0.80 -10.25 17.23
CA ALA A 347 -1.57 -11.23 16.48
C ALA A 347 -2.74 -10.58 15.71
N VAL A 348 -3.50 -9.68 16.35
CA VAL A 348 -4.58 -8.89 15.71
C VAL A 348 -4.05 -8.09 14.53
N ILE A 349 -2.92 -7.42 14.68
CA ILE A 349 -2.31 -6.64 13.58
C ILE A 349 -1.90 -7.55 12.43
N TYR A 350 -1.22 -8.66 12.71
CA TYR A 350 -0.79 -9.59 11.66
C TYR A 350 -1.99 -10.28 10.96
N GLU A 351 -3.03 -10.62 11.71
CA GLU A 351 -4.23 -11.23 11.13
C GLU A 351 -5.01 -10.23 10.26
N SER A 352 -5.08 -8.97 10.69
CA SER A 352 -5.64 -7.89 9.86
C SER A 352 -4.88 -7.72 8.55
N LEU A 353 -3.55 -7.72 8.61
CA LEU A 353 -2.68 -7.66 7.41
C LEU A 353 -2.79 -8.92 6.55
N ARG A 354 -3.06 -10.08 7.15
CA ARG A 354 -3.25 -11.32 6.40
C ARG A 354 -4.54 -11.28 5.60
N LEU A 355 -5.64 -10.94 6.24
CA LEU A 355 -6.96 -10.91 5.62
C LEU A 355 -7.13 -9.72 4.68
N TYR A 356 -6.68 -8.53 5.07
CA TYR A 356 -6.83 -7.32 4.27
C TYR A 356 -5.47 -6.63 4.06
N PRO A 357 -4.58 -7.23 3.24
CA PRO A 357 -3.32 -6.58 2.92
C PRO A 357 -3.58 -5.26 2.19
N PRO A 358 -3.06 -4.12 2.66
CA PRO A 358 -3.27 -2.82 2.03
C PRO A 358 -2.97 -2.81 0.53
N ILE A 359 -1.94 -3.54 0.11
CA ILE A 359 -1.62 -3.79 -1.29
C ILE A 359 -2.04 -5.23 -1.63
N SER A 360 -3.30 -5.39 -2.07
CA SER A 360 -3.89 -6.70 -2.40
C SER A 360 -3.24 -7.36 -3.61
N GLN A 361 -2.75 -6.57 -4.57
CA GLN A 361 -2.08 -7.01 -5.78
C GLN A 361 -0.99 -6.04 -6.18
N LEU A 362 0.16 -6.53 -6.59
CA LEU A 362 1.27 -5.69 -7.04
C LEU A 362 2.00 -6.32 -8.23
N ILE A 363 2.13 -5.56 -9.34
CA ILE A 363 2.88 -5.96 -10.52
C ILE A 363 4.03 -4.96 -10.72
N ASN A 364 5.19 -5.28 -10.17
CA ASN A 364 6.35 -4.40 -10.17
C ASN A 364 7.69 -5.13 -10.38
N ARG A 365 7.64 -6.36 -10.91
CA ARG A 365 8.82 -7.11 -11.31
C ARG A 365 8.84 -7.29 -12.82
N ARG A 366 10.04 -7.36 -13.41
CA ARG A 366 10.24 -7.62 -14.82
C ARG A 366 11.39 -8.60 -14.97
N THR A 367 11.18 -9.68 -15.75
CA THR A 367 12.22 -10.67 -16.01
C THR A 367 13.35 -10.08 -16.84
N THR A 368 14.60 -10.29 -16.42
CA THR A 368 15.81 -9.83 -17.14
C THR A 368 16.21 -10.78 -18.27
N HIS A 369 15.92 -12.06 -18.11
CA HIS A 369 16.13 -13.13 -19.09
C HIS A 369 15.01 -14.17 -19.01
N PRO A 370 14.88 -15.10 -19.96
CA PRO A 370 13.89 -16.17 -19.86
C PRO A 370 14.11 -17.00 -18.61
N VAL A 371 13.03 -17.36 -17.92
CA VAL A 371 13.07 -18.15 -16.68
C VAL A 371 11.95 -19.17 -16.66
N LEU A 372 12.18 -20.28 -15.96
CA LEU A 372 11.21 -21.32 -15.72
C LEU A 372 10.70 -21.21 -14.28
N LEU A 373 9.60 -20.48 -14.08
CA LEU A 373 9.02 -20.23 -12.77
C LEU A 373 8.51 -21.54 -12.15
N GLY A 374 9.00 -21.84 -10.94
CA GLY A 374 8.68 -23.09 -10.25
C GLY A 374 9.11 -24.33 -11.00
N GLY A 375 10.09 -24.23 -11.90
CA GLY A 375 10.55 -25.32 -12.76
C GLY A 375 9.52 -25.76 -13.82
N LYS A 376 8.45 -25.01 -14.06
CA LYS A 376 7.32 -25.43 -14.92
C LYS A 376 6.83 -24.38 -15.90
N ILE A 377 6.70 -23.13 -15.48
CA ILE A 377 6.06 -22.07 -16.28
C ILE A 377 7.15 -21.25 -16.99
N PRO A 378 7.30 -21.37 -18.32
CA PRO A 378 8.30 -20.62 -19.06
C PRO A 378 7.89 -19.15 -19.18
N ILE A 379 8.62 -18.25 -18.53
CA ILE A 379 8.40 -16.80 -18.59
C ILE A 379 9.46 -16.17 -19.49
N PRO A 380 9.10 -15.50 -20.58
CA PRO A 380 10.04 -14.81 -21.46
C PRO A 380 10.73 -13.62 -20.78
N ALA A 381 11.89 -13.22 -21.29
CA ALA A 381 12.54 -11.99 -20.89
C ALA A 381 11.63 -10.77 -21.13
N GLY A 382 11.75 -9.75 -20.27
CA GLY A 382 10.96 -8.53 -20.38
C GLY A 382 9.51 -8.63 -19.92
N THR A 383 9.06 -9.81 -19.47
CA THR A 383 7.69 -10.04 -18.99
C THR A 383 7.52 -9.44 -17.60
N TYR A 384 6.40 -8.71 -17.41
CA TYR A 384 6.04 -8.22 -16.09
C TYR A 384 5.38 -9.32 -15.26
N VAL A 385 5.87 -9.49 -14.05
CA VAL A 385 5.40 -10.47 -13.07
C VAL A 385 4.95 -9.75 -11.81
N GLY A 386 3.81 -10.15 -11.31
CA GLY A 386 3.25 -9.65 -10.05
C GLY A 386 2.70 -10.78 -9.20
N TYR A 387 2.21 -10.42 -8.02
CA TYR A 387 1.60 -11.35 -7.08
C TYR A 387 0.31 -10.78 -6.49
N ASN A 388 -0.58 -11.68 -6.12
CA ASN A 388 -1.84 -11.35 -5.44
C ASN A 388 -1.72 -11.71 -3.95
N ALA A 389 -1.46 -10.69 -3.12
CA ALA A 389 -1.28 -10.88 -1.68
C ALA A 389 -2.58 -11.29 -0.99
N TYR A 390 -3.74 -10.79 -1.44
CA TYR A 390 -5.05 -11.16 -0.89
C TYR A 390 -5.28 -12.67 -0.97
N SER A 391 -5.01 -13.25 -2.13
CA SER A 391 -5.16 -14.69 -2.37
C SER A 391 -4.09 -15.52 -1.66
N THR A 392 -2.84 -15.08 -1.73
CA THR A 392 -1.68 -15.81 -1.18
C THR A 392 -1.74 -15.90 0.34
N ASN A 393 -2.11 -14.80 1.00
CA ASN A 393 -2.27 -14.77 2.45
C ASN A 393 -3.44 -15.63 2.96
N ARG A 394 -4.23 -16.21 2.07
CA ARG A 394 -5.35 -17.13 2.33
C ARG A 394 -5.11 -18.54 1.82
N ASP A 395 -3.85 -18.89 1.58
CA ASP A 395 -3.50 -20.21 1.08
C ASP A 395 -3.84 -21.31 2.09
N VAL A 396 -4.80 -22.16 1.76
CA VAL A 396 -5.33 -23.21 2.65
C VAL A 396 -4.26 -24.26 3.00
N GLU A 397 -3.30 -24.54 2.12
CA GLU A 397 -2.20 -25.46 2.40
C GLU A 397 -1.33 -24.97 3.58
N PHE A 398 -1.23 -23.66 3.77
CA PHE A 398 -0.44 -23.07 4.85
C PHE A 398 -1.29 -22.68 6.07
N TRP A 399 -2.46 -22.06 5.85
CA TRP A 399 -3.27 -21.46 6.91
C TRP A 399 -4.42 -22.36 7.41
N GLY A 400 -4.66 -23.50 6.76
CA GLY A 400 -5.73 -24.45 7.11
C GLY A 400 -7.10 -24.04 6.57
N GLU A 401 -8.11 -24.81 6.90
CA GLU A 401 -9.51 -24.64 6.43
C GLU A 401 -10.13 -23.30 6.88
N THR A 402 -9.68 -22.76 8.01
CA THR A 402 -10.13 -21.47 8.54
C THR A 402 -9.38 -20.27 7.98
N ALA A 403 -8.72 -20.42 6.82
CA ALA A 403 -7.90 -19.37 6.18
C ALA A 403 -8.69 -18.08 5.85
N GLU A 404 -10.01 -18.16 5.69
CA GLU A 404 -10.89 -17.00 5.43
C GLU A 404 -11.38 -16.31 6.73
N GLU A 405 -11.21 -16.93 7.88
CA GLU A 405 -11.72 -16.44 9.16
C GLU A 405 -10.73 -15.51 9.85
N PHE A 406 -11.26 -14.52 10.57
CA PHE A 406 -10.49 -13.68 11.48
C PHE A 406 -10.23 -14.47 12.78
N ASN A 407 -9.04 -14.97 12.94
CA ASN A 407 -8.61 -15.71 14.10
C ASN A 407 -7.17 -15.32 14.48
N PRO A 408 -6.99 -14.31 15.34
CA PRO A 408 -5.66 -13.89 15.80
C PRO A 408 -4.85 -15.00 16.47
N GLU A 409 -5.50 -15.94 17.16
CA GLU A 409 -4.84 -17.04 17.88
C GLU A 409 -4.08 -18.00 16.95
N ARG A 410 -4.39 -18.01 15.64
CA ARG A 410 -3.60 -18.81 14.67
C ARG A 410 -2.13 -18.43 14.66
N TRP A 411 -1.79 -17.20 15.06
CA TRP A 411 -0.41 -16.73 15.12
C TRP A 411 0.35 -17.29 16.33
N GLY A 412 -0.35 -17.73 17.39
CA GLY A 412 0.17 -18.19 18.67
C GLY A 412 -0.30 -17.31 19.82
N THR A 413 0.00 -17.74 21.04
CA THR A 413 -0.36 -17.08 22.30
C THR A 413 0.83 -16.41 22.98
N THR A 414 2.04 -16.63 22.48
CA THR A 414 3.28 -16.03 22.97
C THR A 414 4.00 -15.30 21.84
N MET A 415 4.81 -14.31 22.19
CA MET A 415 5.60 -13.55 21.20
C MET A 415 6.58 -14.45 20.44
N ASP A 416 7.11 -15.49 21.06
CA ASP A 416 8.03 -16.43 20.41
C ASP A 416 7.33 -17.24 19.31
N GLU A 417 6.13 -17.75 19.60
CA GLU A 417 5.29 -18.45 18.62
C GLU A 417 4.92 -17.55 17.44
N ILE A 418 4.43 -16.33 17.73
CA ILE A 418 4.03 -15.34 16.73
C ILE A 418 5.21 -14.99 15.82
N ASN A 419 6.37 -14.70 16.41
CA ASN A 419 7.58 -14.37 15.65
C ASN A 419 8.09 -15.56 14.83
N ALA A 420 7.99 -16.78 15.35
CA ALA A 420 8.38 -18.00 14.64
C ALA A 420 7.46 -18.24 13.44
N LEU A 421 6.14 -18.12 13.63
CA LEU A 421 5.16 -18.27 12.55
C LEU A 421 5.32 -17.15 11.49
N PHE A 422 5.51 -15.90 11.92
CA PHE A 422 5.75 -14.79 10.99
C PHE A 422 6.97 -15.07 10.10
N ARG A 423 8.11 -15.45 10.69
CA ARG A 423 9.33 -15.80 9.94
C ARG A 423 9.08 -16.94 8.96
N ARG A 424 8.39 -18.00 9.41
CA ARG A 424 8.07 -19.19 8.60
C ARG A 424 7.15 -18.82 7.43
N ALA A 425 6.07 -18.09 7.67
CA ALA A 425 5.09 -17.69 6.67
C ALA A 425 5.72 -16.76 5.61
N ASN A 426 6.52 -15.78 6.06
CA ASN A 426 7.23 -14.88 5.16
C ASN A 426 8.26 -15.61 4.30
N ALA A 427 9.08 -16.49 4.91
CA ALA A 427 10.10 -17.26 4.18
C ALA A 427 9.52 -18.21 3.13
N ARG A 428 8.31 -18.74 3.37
CA ARG A 428 7.57 -19.59 2.43
C ARG A 428 6.77 -18.82 1.39
N GLY A 429 6.65 -17.49 1.53
CA GLY A 429 5.83 -16.66 0.65
C GLY A 429 4.33 -16.76 0.91
N SER A 430 3.91 -17.28 2.08
CA SER A 430 2.51 -17.45 2.49
C SER A 430 1.95 -16.24 3.25
N PHE A 431 2.82 -15.32 3.70
CA PHE A 431 2.46 -14.02 4.25
C PHE A 431 3.38 -12.95 3.65
N ILE A 432 2.83 -12.13 2.78
CA ILE A 432 3.62 -11.17 1.98
C ILE A 432 3.17 -9.72 2.11
N SER A 433 2.40 -9.39 3.15
CA SER A 433 1.91 -8.02 3.39
C SER A 433 3.05 -7.01 3.61
N PHE A 434 4.19 -7.46 4.14
CA PHE A 434 5.44 -6.70 4.19
C PHE A 434 6.45 -7.11 3.10
N HIS A 435 6.01 -7.83 2.07
CA HIS A 435 6.87 -8.46 1.07
C HIS A 435 7.87 -9.44 1.69
N GLY A 436 9.02 -9.68 1.03
CA GLY A 436 10.05 -10.59 1.51
C GLY A 436 11.39 -10.39 0.81
N GLY A 437 12.39 -11.13 1.25
CA GLY A 437 13.75 -11.07 0.71
C GLY A 437 14.42 -9.72 0.94
N ARG A 438 15.36 -9.37 0.06
CA ARG A 438 16.15 -8.12 0.16
C ARG A 438 15.30 -6.85 0.04
N ARG A 439 14.10 -6.95 -0.52
CA ARG A 439 13.17 -5.84 -0.80
C ARG A 439 11.95 -5.87 0.13
N ALA A 440 12.07 -6.51 1.29
CA ALA A 440 11.08 -6.42 2.35
C ALA A 440 10.82 -4.95 2.76
N CYS A 441 9.63 -4.69 3.31
CA CYS A 441 9.22 -3.34 3.71
C CYS A 441 10.20 -2.74 4.72
N LEU A 442 10.82 -1.61 4.36
CA LEU A 442 11.74 -0.90 5.25
C LEU A 442 11.01 -0.20 6.39
N GLY A 443 9.74 0.19 6.19
CA GLY A 443 8.90 0.89 7.16
C GLY A 443 8.13 -0.02 8.11
N GLN A 444 8.33 -1.35 8.08
CA GLN A 444 7.59 -2.29 8.92
C GLN A 444 7.63 -1.91 10.41
N LYS A 445 8.80 -1.53 10.93
CA LYS A 445 8.98 -1.17 12.35
C LYS A 445 8.10 0.02 12.74
N PHE A 446 8.07 1.06 11.92
CA PHE A 446 7.24 2.23 12.15
C PHE A 446 5.74 1.91 12.00
N ALA A 447 5.34 1.18 10.95
CA ALA A 447 3.94 0.80 10.75
C ALA A 447 3.39 -0.06 11.91
N MET A 448 4.21 -0.98 12.43
CA MET A 448 3.84 -1.79 13.60
C MET A 448 3.75 -0.96 14.88
N LEU A 449 4.63 0.03 15.08
CA LEU A 449 4.53 0.96 16.21
C LEU A 449 3.24 1.77 16.12
N GLU A 450 2.99 2.39 14.98
CA GLU A 450 1.79 3.21 14.76
C GLU A 450 0.52 2.39 15.00
N ALA A 451 0.43 1.18 14.44
CA ALA A 451 -0.72 0.31 14.63
C ALA A 451 -0.90 -0.11 16.11
N ARG A 452 0.19 -0.49 16.79
CA ARG A 452 0.14 -0.87 18.20
C ARG A 452 -0.33 0.26 19.09
N VAL A 453 0.26 1.45 18.94
CA VAL A 453 -0.11 2.64 19.74
C VAL A 453 -1.57 3.03 19.49
N THR A 454 -1.99 3.05 18.23
CA THR A 454 -3.35 3.46 17.86
C THR A 454 -4.39 2.48 18.41
N LEU A 455 -4.18 1.18 18.19
CA LEU A 455 -5.12 0.17 18.70
C LEU A 455 -5.14 0.13 20.23
N ALA A 456 -3.98 0.22 20.88
CA ALA A 456 -3.90 0.29 22.33
C ALA A 456 -4.70 1.47 22.88
N LYS A 457 -4.50 2.68 22.34
CA LYS A 457 -5.22 3.88 22.77
C LYS A 457 -6.73 3.75 22.56
N LEU A 458 -7.14 3.31 21.36
CA LEU A 458 -8.56 3.17 21.04
C LEU A 458 -9.24 2.11 21.92
N VAL A 459 -8.63 0.93 22.08
CA VAL A 459 -9.20 -0.18 22.87
C VAL A 459 -9.30 0.16 24.36
N LEU A 460 -8.33 0.90 24.91
CA LEU A 460 -8.35 1.31 26.31
C LEU A 460 -9.42 2.37 26.61
N GLU A 461 -9.69 3.27 25.67
CA GLU A 461 -10.58 4.41 25.90
C GLU A 461 -11.97 4.28 25.29
N THR A 462 -12.13 3.39 24.30
CA THR A 462 -13.38 3.26 23.56
C THR A 462 -13.72 1.79 23.27
N ALA A 463 -15.01 1.53 23.12
CA ALA A 463 -15.52 0.36 22.42
C ALA A 463 -16.19 0.83 21.13
N TRP A 464 -16.22 -0.02 20.10
CA TRP A 464 -16.88 0.33 18.86
C TRP A 464 -17.52 -0.87 18.18
N GLU A 465 -18.53 -0.58 17.38
CA GLU A 465 -19.25 -1.53 16.56
C GLU A 465 -19.48 -0.97 15.16
N VAL A 466 -19.83 -1.83 14.21
CA VAL A 466 -20.20 -1.40 12.85
C VAL A 466 -21.53 -0.64 12.91
N ASP A 467 -21.61 0.54 12.27
CA ASP A 467 -22.86 1.25 12.12
C ASP A 467 -23.84 0.41 11.26
N PRO A 468 -25.04 0.05 11.76
CA PRO A 468 -26.03 -0.73 11.00
C PRO A 468 -26.43 -0.13 9.65
N LEU A 469 -26.22 1.17 9.45
CA LEU A 469 -26.49 1.85 8.19
C LEU A 469 -25.34 1.76 7.19
N TRP A 470 -24.18 1.23 7.60
CA TRP A 470 -23.06 1.04 6.69
C TRP A 470 -23.28 -0.17 5.78
N VAL A 471 -23.12 0.06 4.48
CA VAL A 471 -23.17 -1.03 3.49
C VAL A 471 -21.80 -1.67 3.37
N ARG A 472 -21.69 -2.94 3.77
CA ARG A 472 -20.45 -3.70 3.68
C ARG A 472 -19.95 -3.77 2.25
N ARG A 473 -18.83 -3.13 1.98
CA ARG A 473 -18.21 -3.09 0.67
C ARG A 473 -16.72 -2.76 0.76
N MET A 474 -15.91 -3.50 0.02
CA MET A 474 -14.50 -3.18 -0.15
C MET A 474 -14.31 -2.17 -1.29
N THR A 475 -13.11 -1.62 -1.39
CA THR A 475 -12.73 -0.75 -2.50
C THR A 475 -12.87 -1.45 -3.86
N PRO A 476 -13.18 -0.72 -4.95
CA PRO A 476 -13.44 -1.35 -6.25
C PRO A 476 -12.17 -1.84 -6.96
N ALA A 477 -11.01 -1.28 -6.64
CA ALA A 477 -9.71 -1.63 -7.19
C ALA A 477 -8.58 -0.97 -6.39
N GLY A 478 -7.34 -1.36 -6.65
CA GLY A 478 -6.14 -0.80 -6.01
C GLY A 478 -6.00 -1.22 -4.55
N PRO A 479 -5.75 -0.28 -3.63
CA PRO A 479 -5.63 -0.59 -2.21
C PRO A 479 -6.89 -1.26 -1.64
N LEU A 480 -6.71 -2.28 -0.80
CA LEU A 480 -7.83 -3.08 -0.25
C LEU A 480 -8.19 -2.64 1.17
N TYR A 481 -9.42 -2.20 1.36
CA TYR A 481 -9.98 -1.86 2.68
C TYR A 481 -11.50 -1.70 2.62
N ALA A 482 -12.15 -1.69 3.79
CA ALA A 482 -13.58 -1.43 3.94
C ALA A 482 -13.90 0.03 3.56
N ARG A 483 -14.56 0.21 2.40
CA ARG A 483 -14.83 1.52 1.80
C ARG A 483 -15.86 2.30 2.61
N ASN A 484 -15.50 3.54 2.98
CA ASN A 484 -16.37 4.42 3.77
C ASN A 484 -16.89 3.74 5.05
N LEU A 485 -16.02 2.98 5.73
CA LEU A 485 -16.36 2.28 6.96
C LEU A 485 -16.93 3.27 7.98
N ARG A 486 -18.14 2.98 8.44
CA ARG A 486 -18.80 3.75 9.50
C ARG A 486 -18.86 2.92 10.77
N LEU A 487 -18.36 3.51 11.85
CA LEU A 487 -18.35 2.89 13.18
C LEU A 487 -19.09 3.79 14.18
N ARG A 488 -19.68 3.15 15.18
CA ARG A 488 -20.21 3.82 16.37
C ARG A 488 -19.27 3.58 17.52
N PHE A 489 -18.78 4.66 18.11
CA PHE A 489 -17.87 4.62 19.24
C PHE A 489 -18.61 4.92 20.54
N CYS A 490 -18.23 4.23 21.62
CA CYS A 490 -18.71 4.47 22.96
C CYS A 490 -17.51 4.61 23.90
N ARG A 491 -17.46 5.66 24.71
CA ARG A 491 -16.43 5.82 25.73
C ARG A 491 -16.57 4.78 26.81
N ILE A 492 -15.45 4.17 27.18
CA ILE A 492 -15.38 3.30 28.34
C ILE A 492 -15.23 4.21 29.56
N ARG A 493 -16.18 4.12 30.48
CA ARG A 493 -16.06 4.80 31.76
C ARG A 493 -15.00 4.06 32.57
N GLY A 494 -13.87 4.73 32.82
CA GLY A 494 -12.84 4.26 33.73
C GLY A 494 -13.30 4.22 35.17
#